data_c54c29e8238e9b6e23c7c6959c238609
#
_entry.id   c54c29e8238e9b6e23c7c6959c238609
#
_cell.length_a   1.000
_cell.length_b   1.000
_cell.length_c   1.000
_cell.angle_alpha   90.00
_cell.angle_beta   90.00
_cell.angle_gamma   90.00
#
_symmetry.space_group_name_H-M   'P 1'
#
loop_
_entity.id
_entity.type
_entity.pdbx_description
1 polymer ?
#
loop_
_entity_poly.entity_id
_entity_poly.type
_entity_poly.pdbx_seq_one_letter_code
_entity_poly.pdbx_strand_id
1 'polypeptide(L)'
;SPSRGLGDVYKRQEWHRQRGDELVLISASGEHLVAPMAQMLGMDHCVAILLDEEAGMLTGQTRGTLSFREGKVVRINQLFAGKEHLWQGSFGYSDSHNDLPMLQAVSHPHAVNPAPALRQCAEELGWPLWIWQLHP
;
A
#
# COMPACT_ATOMS: atom_id res chain seq x y z
N SER A 1 -15.79 0.92 18.40
CA SER A 1 -14.42 0.43 18.31
C SER A 1 -13.76 0.87 17.00
N PRO A 2 -12.52 1.40 17.02
CA PRO A 2 -11.82 1.77 15.79
C PRO A 2 -11.66 0.61 14.79
N SER A 3 -11.60 -0.62 15.27
CA SER A 3 -11.49 -1.80 14.42
C SER A 3 -12.80 -2.19 13.72
N ARG A 4 -13.92 -1.62 14.12
CA ARG A 4 -15.24 -2.05 13.65
C ARG A 4 -15.42 -1.86 12.14
N GLY A 5 -15.00 -0.71 11.60
CA GLY A 5 -15.07 -0.41 10.18
C GLY A 5 -13.91 -0.98 9.36
N LEU A 6 -12.96 -1.66 10.01
CA LEU A 6 -11.77 -2.23 9.38
C LEU A 6 -11.74 -3.76 9.49
N GLY A 7 -12.88 -4.38 9.83
CA GLY A 7 -12.93 -5.84 10.04
C GLY A 7 -12.42 -6.66 8.87
N ASP A 8 -12.79 -6.28 7.63
CA ASP A 8 -12.34 -6.98 6.44
C ASP A 8 -10.84 -6.81 6.23
N VAL A 9 -10.31 -5.62 6.50
CA VAL A 9 -8.86 -5.34 6.43
C VAL A 9 -8.11 -6.22 7.42
N TYR A 10 -8.56 -6.26 8.68
CA TYR A 10 -7.90 -7.07 9.72
C TYR A 10 -7.95 -8.57 9.42
N LYS A 11 -9.06 -9.06 8.87
CA LYS A 11 -9.16 -10.47 8.46
C LYS A 11 -8.15 -10.81 7.38
N ARG A 12 -8.01 -9.95 6.39
CA ARG A 12 -7.06 -10.16 5.30
C ARG A 12 -5.62 -10.05 5.76
N GLN A 13 -5.32 -9.11 6.65
CA GLN A 13 -4.00 -8.99 7.26
C GLN A 13 -3.64 -10.26 8.04
N GLU A 14 -4.57 -10.78 8.82
CA GLU A 14 -4.35 -12.01 9.60
C GLU A 14 -4.10 -13.21 8.67
N TRP A 15 -4.83 -13.29 7.58
CA TRP A 15 -4.61 -14.33 6.57
C TRP A 15 -3.18 -14.28 6.04
N HIS A 16 -2.65 -13.09 5.77
CA HIS A 16 -1.27 -12.91 5.34
C HIS A 16 -0.26 -13.26 6.43
N ARG A 17 -0.51 -12.82 7.67
CA ARG A 17 0.38 -13.13 8.80
C ARG A 17 0.52 -14.63 9.03
N GLN A 18 -0.57 -15.38 8.94
CA GLN A 18 -0.55 -16.82 9.10
C GLN A 18 0.26 -17.51 8.01
N ARG A 19 0.38 -16.92 6.85
CA ARG A 19 1.23 -17.40 5.76
C ARG A 19 2.70 -17.06 5.95
N GLY A 20 3.02 -16.16 6.87
CA GLY A 20 4.37 -15.65 7.05
C GLY A 20 4.70 -14.49 6.14
N ASP A 21 3.71 -13.84 5.52
CA ASP A 21 3.92 -12.69 4.64
C ASP A 21 4.23 -11.43 5.45
N GLU A 22 5.13 -10.59 4.93
CA GLU A 22 5.38 -9.26 5.46
C GLU A 22 4.33 -8.28 4.93
N LEU A 23 3.87 -7.38 5.80
CA LEU A 23 2.86 -6.39 5.48
C LEU A 23 3.49 -5.01 5.29
N VAL A 24 3.20 -4.39 4.14
CA VAL A 24 3.70 -3.06 3.80
C VAL A 24 2.52 -2.13 3.56
N LEU A 25 2.47 -1.02 4.28
CA LEU A 25 1.52 0.06 3.99
C LEU A 25 2.22 1.08 3.08
N ILE A 26 1.62 1.31 1.91
CA ILE A 26 2.17 2.24 0.92
C ILE A 26 1.15 3.33 0.66
N SER A 27 1.58 4.58 0.80
CA SER A 27 0.69 5.72 0.62
C SER A 27 1.39 6.87 -0.11
N ALA A 28 0.62 7.62 -0.88
CA ALA A 28 1.07 8.87 -1.50
C ALA A 28 0.92 10.07 -0.56
N SER A 29 0.62 9.84 0.70
CA SER A 29 0.59 10.86 1.74
C SER A 29 1.93 10.94 2.47
N GLY A 30 2.13 12.00 3.25
CA GLY A 30 3.36 12.22 4.00
C GLY A 30 3.53 11.25 5.16
N GLU A 31 4.79 10.93 5.47
CA GLU A 31 5.15 9.96 6.50
C GLU A 31 4.60 10.32 7.88
N HIS A 32 4.45 11.61 8.19
CA HIS A 32 3.93 12.08 9.49
C HIS A 32 2.46 11.67 9.70
N LEU A 33 1.71 11.50 8.61
CA LEU A 33 0.33 11.02 8.67
C LEU A 33 0.25 9.50 8.57
N VAL A 34 1.09 8.88 7.76
CA VAL A 34 0.99 7.47 7.40
C VAL A 34 1.64 6.56 8.45
N ALA A 35 2.78 6.97 9.02
CA ALA A 35 3.49 6.15 10.00
C ALA A 35 2.65 5.77 11.22
N PRO A 36 1.89 6.70 11.84
CA PRO A 36 0.99 6.32 12.95
C PRO A 36 -0.08 5.32 12.51
N MET A 37 -0.61 5.43 11.29
CA MET A 37 -1.59 4.48 10.75
C MET A 37 -0.97 3.10 10.57
N ALA A 38 0.23 3.04 10.01
CA ALA A 38 0.95 1.79 9.83
C ALA A 38 1.18 1.09 11.17
N GLN A 39 1.56 1.85 12.20
CA GLN A 39 1.77 1.32 13.54
C GLN A 39 0.45 0.79 14.14
N MET A 40 -0.64 1.56 14.01
CA MET A 40 -1.96 1.14 14.49
C MET A 40 -2.42 -0.14 13.82
N LEU A 41 -2.17 -0.29 12.53
CA LEU A 41 -2.56 -1.47 11.76
C LEU A 41 -1.59 -2.66 11.93
N GLY A 42 -0.49 -2.48 12.66
CA GLY A 42 0.50 -3.54 12.86
C GLY A 42 1.26 -3.91 11.59
N MET A 43 1.51 -2.94 10.72
CA MET A 43 2.29 -3.15 9.50
C MET A 43 3.76 -3.35 9.82
N ASP A 44 4.43 -4.21 9.06
CA ASP A 44 5.87 -4.44 9.21
C ASP A 44 6.69 -3.31 8.62
N HIS A 45 6.19 -2.67 7.56
CA HIS A 45 6.85 -1.58 6.87
C HIS A 45 5.86 -0.50 6.48
N CYS A 46 6.37 0.73 6.37
CA CYS A 46 5.62 1.88 5.92
C CYS A 46 6.39 2.60 4.82
N VAL A 47 5.75 2.79 3.67
CA VAL A 47 6.28 3.56 2.55
C VAL A 47 5.37 4.74 2.29
N ALA A 48 5.87 5.94 2.55
CA ALA A 48 5.14 7.19 2.42
C ALA A 48 6.05 8.26 1.83
N ILE A 49 5.49 9.42 1.49
CA ILE A 49 6.29 10.55 1.02
C ILE A 49 7.14 11.06 2.18
N LEU A 50 8.45 11.10 1.99
CA LEU A 50 9.39 11.60 2.97
C LEU A 50 9.41 13.12 2.93
N LEU A 51 9.27 13.74 4.09
CA LEU A 51 9.21 15.19 4.22
C LEU A 51 10.57 15.71 4.67
N ASP A 52 11.02 16.79 4.03
CA ASP A 52 12.28 17.41 4.37
C ASP A 52 12.15 18.25 5.63
N GLU A 53 13.16 18.16 6.47
CA GLU A 53 13.24 18.89 7.73
C GLU A 53 14.56 19.67 7.82
N GLU A 54 14.48 20.85 8.40
CA GLU A 54 15.63 21.67 8.71
C GLU A 54 15.47 22.20 10.13
N ALA A 55 16.45 21.95 10.97
CA ALA A 55 16.43 22.32 12.40
C ALA A 55 15.17 21.83 13.13
N GLY A 56 14.70 20.62 12.79
CA GLY A 56 13.53 20.00 13.40
C GLY A 56 12.18 20.49 12.86
N MET A 57 12.19 21.35 11.85
CA MET A 57 10.95 21.89 11.26
C MET A 57 10.79 21.46 9.80
N LEU A 58 9.56 21.21 9.39
CA LEU A 58 9.24 20.89 8.00
C LEU A 58 9.51 22.09 7.10
N THR A 59 10.19 21.85 5.98
CA THR A 59 10.54 22.91 5.01
C THR A 59 9.47 23.12 3.93
N GLY A 60 8.51 22.19 3.82
CA GLY A 60 7.55 22.18 2.72
C GLY A 60 8.07 21.43 1.49
N GLN A 61 9.29 20.91 1.54
CA GLN A 61 9.89 20.10 0.48
C GLN A 61 9.78 18.62 0.81
N THR A 62 9.95 17.77 -0.22
CA THR A 62 9.99 16.31 -0.06
C THR A 62 11.42 15.81 -0.27
N ARG A 63 11.70 14.60 0.22
CA ARG A 63 12.99 13.90 0.04
C ARG A 63 12.77 12.63 -0.75
N GLY A 64 13.77 12.28 -1.57
CA GLY A 64 13.79 11.01 -2.29
C GLY A 64 12.67 10.85 -3.29
N THR A 65 12.45 9.62 -3.71
CA THR A 65 11.41 9.26 -4.69
C THR A 65 10.03 9.32 -4.02
N LEU A 66 9.09 10.00 -4.68
CA LEU A 66 7.71 10.06 -4.19
C LEU A 66 7.05 8.69 -4.29
N SER A 67 6.32 8.30 -3.24
CA SER A 67 5.54 7.06 -3.21
C SER A 67 4.21 7.23 -3.93
N PHE A 68 4.27 7.58 -5.21
CA PHE A 68 3.13 7.86 -6.07
C PHE A 68 3.34 7.23 -7.44
N ARG A 69 2.33 6.55 -7.96
CA ARG A 69 2.40 5.85 -9.26
C ARG A 69 3.62 4.93 -9.34
N GLU A 70 4.47 5.06 -10.36
CA GLU A 70 5.69 4.27 -10.55
C GLU A 70 6.65 4.38 -9.35
N GLY A 71 6.61 5.52 -8.65
CA GLY A 71 7.43 5.74 -7.47
C GLY A 71 7.16 4.76 -6.35
N LYS A 72 5.96 4.19 -6.25
CA LYS A 72 5.66 3.13 -5.29
C LYS A 72 6.50 1.88 -5.55
N VAL A 73 6.64 1.48 -6.81
CA VAL A 73 7.48 0.34 -7.20
C VAL A 73 8.94 0.63 -6.90
N VAL A 74 9.43 1.81 -7.25
CA VAL A 74 10.81 2.23 -6.95
C VAL A 74 11.08 2.16 -5.45
N ARG A 75 10.17 2.69 -4.64
CA ARG A 75 10.31 2.72 -3.18
C ARG A 75 10.30 1.32 -2.57
N ILE A 76 9.46 0.42 -3.08
CA ILE A 76 9.46 -0.99 -2.63
C ILE A 76 10.77 -1.66 -2.99
N ASN A 77 11.30 -1.43 -4.19
CA ASN A 77 12.58 -1.99 -4.59
C ASN A 77 13.72 -1.47 -3.71
N GLN A 78 13.67 -0.22 -3.28
CA GLN A 78 14.64 0.34 -2.33
C GLN A 78 14.52 -0.33 -0.95
N LEU A 79 13.30 -0.53 -0.48
CA LEU A 79 13.03 -1.15 0.82
C LEU A 79 13.56 -2.59 0.87
N PHE A 80 13.37 -3.34 -0.21
CA PHE A 80 13.78 -4.73 -0.31
C PHE A 80 14.96 -4.92 -1.26
N ALA A 81 15.93 -3.99 -1.21
CA ALA A 81 17.12 -4.05 -2.08
C ALA A 81 17.85 -5.38 -1.92
N GLY A 82 18.18 -6.03 -3.04
CA GLY A 82 18.80 -7.36 -3.06
C GLY A 82 17.81 -8.51 -2.85
N LYS A 83 16.52 -8.22 -2.72
CA LYS A 83 15.48 -9.23 -2.48
C LYS A 83 14.35 -9.10 -3.52
N GLU A 84 14.70 -8.79 -4.77
CA GLU A 84 13.73 -8.57 -5.85
C GLU A 84 12.87 -9.82 -6.12
N HIS A 85 13.37 -10.99 -5.75
CA HIS A 85 12.59 -12.23 -5.83
C HIS A 85 11.29 -12.19 -5.02
N LEU A 86 11.17 -11.28 -4.04
CA LEU A 86 9.96 -11.14 -3.23
C LEU A 86 8.74 -10.66 -4.03
N TRP A 87 8.95 -10.07 -5.22
CA TRP A 87 7.83 -9.77 -6.10
C TRP A 87 7.09 -11.03 -6.53
N GLN A 88 7.79 -12.17 -6.65
CA GLN A 88 7.17 -13.45 -6.96
C GLN A 88 6.34 -13.93 -5.76
N GLY A 89 5.07 -14.19 -6.00
CA GLY A 89 4.13 -14.56 -4.96
C GLY A 89 3.60 -13.39 -4.13
N SER A 90 3.97 -12.15 -4.46
CA SER A 90 3.52 -10.96 -3.75
C SER A 90 2.07 -10.62 -4.06
N PHE A 91 1.41 -9.98 -3.10
CA PHE A 91 0.04 -9.48 -3.21
C PHE A 91 0.03 -7.97 -3.14
N GLY A 92 -0.81 -7.34 -3.94
CA GLY A 92 -1.02 -5.89 -3.89
C GLY A 92 -2.50 -5.56 -3.82
N TYR A 93 -2.84 -4.59 -3.01
CA TYR A 93 -4.23 -4.14 -2.78
C TYR A 93 -4.32 -2.65 -3.00
N SER A 94 -5.29 -2.21 -3.78
CA SER A 94 -5.51 -0.77 -4.01
C SER A 94 -6.94 -0.49 -4.45
N ASP A 95 -7.36 0.75 -4.22
CA ASP A 95 -8.64 1.29 -4.68
C ASP A 95 -8.45 2.27 -5.85
N SER A 96 -7.22 2.60 -6.23
CA SER A 96 -6.92 3.69 -7.15
C SER A 96 -6.20 3.22 -8.41
N HIS A 97 -6.63 3.74 -9.55
CA HIS A 97 -5.97 3.57 -10.84
C HIS A 97 -4.52 4.10 -10.81
N ASN A 98 -4.21 5.05 -9.93
CA ASN A 98 -2.85 5.57 -9.77
C ASN A 98 -1.86 4.48 -9.33
N ASP A 99 -2.34 3.40 -8.72
CA ASP A 99 -1.52 2.27 -8.28
C ASP A 99 -1.37 1.18 -9.34
N LEU A 100 -1.81 1.43 -10.56
CA LEU A 100 -1.69 0.46 -11.65
C LEU A 100 -0.25 -0.04 -11.83
N PRO A 101 0.81 0.79 -11.79
CA PRO A 101 2.18 0.28 -11.89
C PRO A 101 2.52 -0.74 -10.80
N MET A 102 2.12 -0.49 -9.55
CA MET A 102 2.34 -1.43 -8.44
C MET A 102 1.51 -2.70 -8.62
N LEU A 103 0.25 -2.58 -8.99
CA LEU A 103 -0.63 -3.73 -9.21
C LEU A 103 -0.15 -4.61 -10.36
N GLN A 104 0.48 -4.03 -11.38
CA GLN A 104 1.09 -4.78 -12.46
C GLN A 104 2.42 -5.45 -12.08
N ALA A 105 3.08 -4.94 -11.05
CA ALA A 105 4.35 -5.48 -10.57
C ALA A 105 4.19 -6.68 -9.64
N VAL A 106 3.10 -6.74 -8.86
CA VAL A 106 2.85 -7.85 -7.95
C VAL A 106 2.34 -9.09 -8.71
N SER A 107 2.52 -10.26 -8.10
CA SER A 107 2.01 -11.52 -8.66
C SER A 107 0.49 -11.64 -8.56
N HIS A 108 -0.09 -11.11 -7.48
CA HIS A 108 -1.51 -11.22 -7.19
C HIS A 108 -2.13 -9.84 -6.93
N PRO A 109 -2.51 -9.11 -7.99
CA PRO A 109 -3.16 -7.82 -7.82
C PRO A 109 -4.63 -7.97 -7.42
N HIS A 110 -5.06 -7.13 -6.48
CA HIS A 110 -6.42 -7.09 -5.97
C HIS A 110 -6.95 -5.67 -5.98
N ALA A 111 -8.13 -5.47 -6.52
CA ALA A 111 -8.83 -4.19 -6.45
C ALA A 111 -9.79 -4.22 -5.25
N VAL A 112 -9.67 -3.24 -4.36
CA VAL A 112 -10.49 -3.15 -3.14
C VAL A 112 -11.26 -1.84 -3.19
N ASN A 113 -12.60 -1.91 -3.12
CA ASN A 113 -13.46 -0.73 -3.21
C ASN A 113 -13.03 0.21 -4.35
N PRO A 114 -12.80 -0.33 -5.57
CA PRO A 114 -12.10 0.42 -6.60
C PRO A 114 -12.92 1.59 -7.12
N ALA A 115 -12.24 2.70 -7.38
CA ALA A 115 -12.75 3.77 -8.21
C ALA A 115 -13.06 3.25 -9.62
N PRO A 116 -13.95 3.91 -10.40
CA PRO A 116 -14.42 3.37 -11.67
C PRO A 116 -13.33 2.97 -12.67
N ALA A 117 -12.25 3.76 -12.77
CA ALA A 117 -11.16 3.45 -13.70
C ALA A 117 -10.43 2.17 -13.31
N LEU A 118 -10.16 1.96 -12.03
CA LEU A 118 -9.53 0.73 -11.57
C LEU A 118 -10.48 -0.46 -11.67
N ARG A 119 -11.76 -0.25 -11.38
CA ARG A 119 -12.77 -1.30 -11.51
C ARG A 119 -12.81 -1.84 -12.94
N GLN A 120 -12.79 -0.95 -13.92
CA GLN A 120 -12.76 -1.34 -15.32
C GLN A 120 -11.53 -2.17 -15.66
N CYS A 121 -10.35 -1.74 -15.20
CA CYS A 121 -9.11 -2.49 -15.40
C CYS A 121 -9.17 -3.88 -14.75
N ALA A 122 -9.69 -3.96 -13.53
CA ALA A 122 -9.79 -5.24 -12.81
C ALA A 122 -10.73 -6.21 -13.54
N GLU A 123 -11.86 -5.71 -14.05
CA GLU A 123 -12.80 -6.53 -14.80
C GLU A 123 -12.19 -7.02 -16.11
N GLU A 124 -11.52 -6.16 -16.86
CA GLU A 124 -10.88 -6.50 -18.13
C GLU A 124 -9.72 -7.50 -17.96
N LEU A 125 -8.94 -7.35 -16.89
CA LEU A 125 -7.75 -8.18 -16.63
C LEU A 125 -8.05 -9.41 -15.77
N GLY A 126 -9.28 -9.56 -15.30
CA GLY A 126 -9.66 -10.69 -14.47
C GLY A 126 -9.08 -10.66 -13.06
N TRP A 127 -8.76 -9.49 -12.54
CA TRP A 127 -8.24 -9.35 -11.18
C TRP A 127 -9.36 -9.53 -10.15
N PRO A 128 -9.07 -10.14 -8.98
CA PRO A 128 -10.01 -10.17 -7.87
C PRO A 128 -10.47 -8.77 -7.49
N LEU A 129 -11.77 -8.62 -7.26
CA LEU A 129 -12.40 -7.38 -6.87
C LEU A 129 -13.12 -7.62 -5.54
N TRP A 130 -12.82 -6.78 -4.56
CA TRP A 130 -13.39 -6.86 -3.22
C TRP A 130 -14.17 -5.62 -2.90
N ILE A 131 -15.29 -5.80 -2.20
CA ILE A 131 -16.01 -4.70 -1.57
C ILE A 131 -15.90 -4.94 -0.08
N TRP A 132 -15.04 -4.15 0.57
CA TRP A 132 -14.83 -4.21 2.01
C TRP A 132 -15.54 -3.04 2.68
N GLN A 133 -16.09 -3.31 3.85
CA GLN A 133 -16.66 -2.25 4.65
C GLN A 133 -15.52 -1.57 5.42
N LEU A 134 -15.25 -0.30 5.06
CA LEU A 134 -14.19 0.50 5.68
C LEU A 134 -14.74 1.54 6.66
N HIS A 135 -16.07 1.65 6.75
CA HIS A 135 -16.74 2.58 7.64
C HIS A 135 -17.72 1.83 8.53
N PRO A 136 -17.89 2.28 9.81
CA PRO A 136 -18.84 1.67 10.73
C PRO A 136 -20.28 1.70 10.23
#